data_9a7ee68b22c53bb326949dc791185583
#
_entry.id   9a7ee68b22c53bb326949dc791185583
#
_cell.length_a   1.000
_cell.length_b   1.000
_cell.length_c   1.000
_cell.angle_alpha   90.00
_cell.angle_beta   90.00
_cell.angle_gamma   90.00
#
_symmetry.space_group_name_H-M   'P 1'
#
loop_
_entity.id
_entity.type
_entity.pdbx_description
1 polymer ?
#
loop_
_entity_poly.entity_id
_entity_poly.type
_entity_poly.pdbx_seq_one_letter_code
_entity_poly.pdbx_strand_id
1 'polypeptide(L)'
;MDQHDDFDSVSWRQDPESDVSRPTTSGTDAEESQGYNRDTNGKRRMSSVHEDPPQAGPLADAVDLAGIGDGVLECRVDSPLKENDGTKDAYISYLVTTHTDFKSFQKPDFAVRRRFTDFFFLYRTLYREYPACAVPPLPEKHKMEYVTGDRFGPEFTTRRAWSLHRFLKRLTLHPVLRRAPLLAIFLESPDWNAHMRLHSTRTSTGNSDGSGTGIFDNFTDTFVNAFTKVHKPDRRFIEVKEKADKLDEDLNHVEKIVARVARRESDLETDYNDLATQFRKLVPLEPDVEVPLQIFAASVEETARGFKTLKDHTDQNYLGSLRDMEAYIVSVKALLKTREQKQLDFEALVDYRNKAVAERDSLAANPSSYYASNPLTSSPASFIRSKMEDMRGVDHEQSRRERVRKLELRIDELTREVESAKTTSEMFDEEVVREVADFERIKAVEFRDTLGDLAEKHIDFFQGVINTWERFVAEMEGDLDNDPEMSEHGRGEGVAA
;
A
#
# COMPACT_ATOMS: atom_id res chain seq x y z
N MET A 1 -39.52 -18.09 -9.48
CA MET A 1 -38.87 -17.73 -10.75
C MET A 1 -37.42 -17.61 -10.42
N ASP A 2 -36.79 -18.79 -10.44
CA ASP A 2 -35.41 -18.98 -9.97
C ASP A 2 -34.46 -18.70 -11.13
N GLN A 3 -33.48 -17.81 -10.92
CA GLN A 3 -32.30 -17.76 -11.76
C GLN A 3 -31.14 -18.33 -10.95
N HIS A 4 -30.85 -19.59 -11.24
CA HIS A 4 -29.61 -20.26 -10.92
C HIS A 4 -28.52 -19.63 -11.80
N ASP A 5 -27.53 -18.98 -11.21
CA ASP A 5 -26.28 -18.63 -11.88
C ASP A 5 -25.35 -19.84 -11.87
N ASP A 6 -25.24 -20.46 -13.06
CA ASP A 6 -24.31 -21.54 -13.38
C ASP A 6 -22.85 -20.98 -13.39
N PHE A 7 -22.09 -21.24 -12.32
CA PHE A 7 -20.65 -20.97 -12.24
C PHE A 7 -19.78 -22.24 -12.22
N ASP A 8 -20.32 -23.41 -12.62
CA ASP A 8 -19.63 -24.69 -12.54
C ASP A 8 -19.32 -25.32 -13.91
N SER A 9 -18.75 -24.55 -14.85
CA SER A 9 -18.21 -25.15 -16.08
C SER A 9 -17.01 -24.42 -16.65
N VAL A 10 -15.88 -24.35 -15.91
CA VAL A 10 -14.59 -24.09 -16.52
C VAL A 10 -13.84 -25.40 -16.67
N SER A 11 -14.02 -26.03 -17.83
CA SER A 11 -13.27 -27.20 -18.25
C SER A 11 -11.82 -26.81 -18.55
N TRP A 12 -10.87 -27.33 -17.77
CA TRP A 12 -9.44 -27.26 -18.01
C TRP A 12 -9.01 -28.27 -19.06
N ARG A 13 -9.35 -28.04 -20.33
CA ARG A 13 -8.78 -28.83 -21.44
C ARG A 13 -8.28 -27.91 -22.53
N GLN A 14 -6.95 -27.98 -22.70
CA GLN A 14 -6.16 -27.68 -23.89
C GLN A 14 -6.23 -26.24 -24.42
N ASP A 15 -5.14 -25.51 -24.18
CA ASP A 15 -4.77 -24.36 -25.01
C ASP A 15 -4.49 -24.86 -26.43
N PRO A 16 -5.17 -24.33 -27.47
CA PRO A 16 -4.69 -24.50 -28.84
C PRO A 16 -3.51 -23.57 -29.05
N GLU A 17 -2.41 -24.12 -29.56
CA GLU A 17 -1.28 -23.40 -30.11
C GLU A 17 -1.78 -22.24 -30.98
N SER A 18 -1.55 -21.01 -30.50
CA SER A 18 -1.79 -19.82 -31.31
C SER A 18 -0.64 -19.66 -32.31
N ASP A 19 -0.93 -20.04 -33.55
CA ASP A 19 -0.18 -19.76 -34.75
C ASP A 19 -0.05 -18.23 -34.93
N VAL A 20 1.09 -17.67 -34.53
CA VAL A 20 1.40 -16.26 -34.76
C VAL A 20 1.99 -16.14 -36.14
N SER A 21 1.15 -15.86 -37.12
CA SER A 21 1.50 -15.45 -38.45
C SER A 21 2.38 -14.20 -38.43
N ARG A 22 3.62 -14.37 -38.82
CA ARG A 22 4.61 -13.34 -39.08
C ARG A 22 4.21 -12.58 -40.37
N PRO A 23 4.16 -11.25 -40.40
CA PRO A 23 4.02 -10.54 -41.65
C PRO A 23 5.36 -10.53 -42.42
N THR A 24 5.33 -11.07 -43.62
CA THR A 24 6.38 -10.96 -44.63
C THR A 24 6.38 -9.55 -45.19
N THR A 25 7.50 -8.85 -45.05
CA THR A 25 7.84 -7.73 -45.92
C THR A 25 9.05 -8.13 -46.79
N SER A 26 8.80 -8.19 -48.07
CA SER A 26 9.77 -8.33 -49.16
C SER A 26 10.51 -7.00 -49.38
N GLY A 27 11.80 -7.07 -49.70
CA GLY A 27 12.56 -5.92 -50.20
C GLY A 27 14.06 -6.10 -50.07
N THR A 28 14.63 -6.80 -51.02
CA THR A 28 15.76 -6.57 -51.95
C THR A 28 17.08 -6.01 -51.40
N ASP A 29 18.10 -6.79 -51.69
CA ASP A 29 19.45 -6.52 -52.20
C ASP A 29 20.55 -6.03 -51.25
N ALA A 30 21.55 -6.77 -51.18
CA ALA A 30 22.90 -6.87 -51.75
C ALA A 30 24.00 -7.09 -50.72
N GLU A 31 24.70 -8.19 -50.96
CA GLU A 31 26.14 -8.43 -50.87
C GLU A 31 26.97 -7.82 -49.71
N GLU A 32 27.57 -8.64 -48.88
CA GLU A 32 29.00 -8.99 -49.02
C GLU A 32 29.41 -10.08 -48.00
N SER A 33 30.06 -11.07 -48.59
CA SER A 33 30.73 -12.19 -47.97
C SER A 33 31.95 -11.75 -47.15
N GLN A 34 32.19 -12.36 -46.01
CA GLN A 34 33.54 -12.86 -45.62
C GLN A 34 33.41 -13.88 -44.49
N GLY A 35 33.82 -15.09 -44.85
CA GLY A 35 34.00 -16.19 -43.95
C GLY A 35 35.28 -16.05 -43.14
N TYR A 36 35.28 -16.69 -41.99
CA TYR A 36 36.50 -17.24 -41.37
C TYR A 36 36.17 -18.42 -40.45
N ASN A 37 36.62 -19.53 -40.92
CA ASN A 37 37.32 -20.67 -40.30
C ASN A 37 36.96 -21.13 -38.88
N ARG A 38 36.57 -22.36 -38.93
CA ARG A 38 36.60 -23.41 -37.89
C ARG A 38 38.08 -23.80 -37.65
N ASP A 39 38.54 -23.71 -36.36
CA ASP A 39 39.67 -24.52 -35.87
C ASP A 39 39.47 -24.83 -34.40
N THR A 40 39.25 -26.03 -34.13
CA THR A 40 39.80 -27.11 -33.29
C THR A 40 40.60 -26.74 -32.02
N ASN A 41 40.09 -27.29 -30.94
CA ASN A 41 40.88 -28.02 -29.91
C ASN A 41 41.78 -27.19 -28.98
N GLY A 42 41.28 -26.96 -27.76
CA GLY A 42 42.09 -26.46 -26.65
C GLY A 42 41.50 -26.92 -25.30
N LYS A 43 41.89 -28.10 -24.86
CA LYS A 43 41.76 -28.53 -23.46
C LYS A 43 42.29 -27.43 -22.53
N ARG A 44 41.47 -26.65 -21.89
CA ARG A 44 41.83 -25.85 -20.72
C ARG A 44 41.53 -26.64 -19.44
N ARG A 45 42.58 -27.02 -18.75
CA ARG A 45 42.58 -27.44 -17.35
C ARG A 45 41.78 -26.43 -16.52
N MET A 46 40.72 -26.88 -15.87
CA MET A 46 40.12 -26.17 -14.77
C MET A 46 41.12 -26.21 -13.61
N SER A 47 41.82 -25.10 -13.39
CA SER A 47 42.39 -24.79 -12.09
C SER A 47 41.24 -24.35 -11.18
N SER A 48 40.95 -25.12 -10.17
CA SER A 48 40.10 -24.74 -9.06
C SER A 48 40.76 -23.56 -8.34
N VAL A 49 40.31 -22.35 -8.71
CA VAL A 49 40.46 -21.18 -7.84
C VAL A 49 39.39 -21.36 -6.80
N HIS A 50 39.78 -21.67 -5.60
CA HIS A 50 38.95 -21.58 -4.41
C HIS A 50 38.76 -20.07 -4.19
N GLU A 51 37.71 -19.51 -4.76
CA GLU A 51 37.22 -18.22 -4.35
C GLU A 51 36.48 -18.45 -3.04
N ASP A 52 37.07 -17.95 -1.96
CA ASP A 52 36.39 -17.79 -0.69
C ASP A 52 35.09 -17.06 -0.94
N PRO A 53 33.93 -17.47 -0.37
CA PRO A 53 32.69 -16.72 -0.49
C PRO A 53 32.99 -15.30 0.02
N PRO A 54 32.49 -14.26 -0.69
CA PRO A 54 32.66 -12.89 -0.22
C PRO A 54 32.12 -12.84 1.19
N GLN A 55 33.01 -12.54 2.15
CA GLN A 55 32.59 -12.21 3.51
C GLN A 55 31.52 -11.14 3.37
N ALA A 56 30.30 -11.50 3.77
CA ALA A 56 29.23 -10.55 3.98
C ALA A 56 29.77 -9.55 5.00
N GLY A 57 30.28 -8.44 4.50
CA GLY A 57 30.54 -7.27 5.31
C GLY A 57 29.21 -6.85 5.92
N PRO A 58 29.22 -6.13 7.03
CA PRO A 58 28.01 -5.76 7.76
C PRO A 58 27.14 -4.85 6.89
N LEU A 59 26.25 -5.46 6.09
CA LEU A 59 25.14 -4.79 5.38
C LEU A 59 24.02 -4.41 6.36
N ALA A 60 24.26 -4.60 7.65
CA ALA A 60 23.28 -4.35 8.71
C ALA A 60 23.18 -2.87 9.14
N ASP A 61 24.13 -2.00 8.76
CA ASP A 61 24.25 -0.70 9.42
C ASP A 61 23.91 0.52 8.58
N ALA A 62 23.31 0.39 7.44
CA ALA A 62 23.21 1.55 6.56
C ALA A 62 21.82 1.91 6.01
N VAL A 63 20.76 1.40 6.56
CA VAL A 63 19.49 2.15 6.48
C VAL A 63 19.36 2.91 7.78
N ASP A 64 19.95 4.08 7.77
CA ASP A 64 20.03 5.00 8.88
C ASP A 64 18.61 5.29 9.41
N LEU A 65 18.17 4.55 10.43
CA LEU A 65 17.09 4.97 11.33
C LEU A 65 17.47 6.30 12.02
N ALA A 66 18.74 6.70 11.94
CA ALA A 66 19.34 7.90 12.50
C ALA A 66 18.88 9.22 11.84
N GLY A 67 18.11 9.19 10.75
CA GLY A 67 17.41 10.40 10.27
C GLY A 67 16.29 10.87 11.20
N ILE A 68 15.88 10.02 12.18
CA ILE A 68 14.89 10.37 13.22
C ILE A 68 15.63 10.48 14.57
N GLY A 69 16.50 11.48 14.71
CA GLY A 69 17.29 11.72 15.92
C GLY A 69 16.53 12.01 17.22
N ASP A 70 15.30 11.54 17.38
CA ASP A 70 14.38 11.93 18.45
C ASP A 70 13.92 10.79 19.36
N GLY A 71 14.60 9.67 19.38
CA GLY A 71 14.27 8.58 20.26
C GLY A 71 13.45 7.44 19.62
N VAL A 72 13.25 6.40 20.39
CA VAL A 72 12.59 5.15 20.01
C VAL A 72 11.09 5.23 20.30
N LEU A 73 10.25 4.83 19.35
CA LEU A 73 8.83 4.57 19.53
C LEU A 73 8.47 3.32 18.74
N GLU A 74 8.37 2.21 19.42
CA GLU A 74 8.03 0.91 18.83
C GLU A 74 6.68 0.44 19.34
N CYS A 75 5.84 -0.03 18.44
CA CYS A 75 4.52 -0.56 18.76
C CYS A 75 4.34 -1.94 18.14
N ARG A 76 3.73 -2.83 18.91
CA ARG A 76 3.32 -4.17 18.46
C ARG A 76 1.83 -4.34 18.67
N VAL A 77 1.15 -4.96 17.69
CA VAL A 77 -0.26 -5.31 17.79
C VAL A 77 -0.40 -6.80 17.63
N ASP A 78 -0.94 -7.46 18.64
CA ASP A 78 -1.13 -8.91 18.66
C ASP A 78 -2.32 -9.33 19.55
N SER A 79 -2.37 -10.61 19.92
CA SER A 79 -3.29 -11.20 20.90
C SER A 79 -4.74 -10.75 20.73
N PRO A 80 -5.37 -11.04 19.57
CA PRO A 80 -6.79 -10.77 19.39
C PRO A 80 -7.62 -11.50 20.46
N LEU A 81 -8.53 -10.78 21.09
CA LEU A 81 -9.42 -11.32 22.12
C LEU A 81 -10.86 -10.95 21.81
N LYS A 82 -11.73 -11.94 21.85
CA LYS A 82 -13.17 -11.72 21.73
C LYS A 82 -13.75 -11.23 23.07
N GLU A 83 -14.24 -10.02 23.06
CA GLU A 83 -14.89 -9.37 24.21
C GLU A 83 -16.41 -9.50 24.09
N ASN A 84 -17.11 -9.56 25.24
CA ASN A 84 -18.57 -9.65 25.33
C ASN A 84 -19.14 -10.86 24.56
N ASP A 85 -18.48 -12.00 24.64
CA ASP A 85 -18.92 -13.22 23.96
C ASP A 85 -20.36 -13.60 24.35
N GLY A 86 -21.12 -14.07 23.37
CA GLY A 86 -22.53 -14.43 23.54
C GLY A 86 -23.51 -13.25 23.54
N THR A 87 -23.04 -11.99 23.44
CA THR A 87 -23.89 -10.81 23.32
C THR A 87 -23.95 -10.27 21.90
N LYS A 88 -24.95 -9.42 21.61
CA LYS A 88 -25.04 -8.71 20.32
C LYS A 88 -23.91 -7.70 20.12
N ASP A 89 -23.28 -7.27 21.20
CA ASP A 89 -22.21 -6.28 21.22
C ASP A 89 -20.81 -6.91 21.29
N ALA A 90 -20.68 -8.19 20.89
CA ALA A 90 -19.40 -8.88 20.80
C ALA A 90 -18.48 -8.21 19.79
N TYR A 91 -17.22 -7.98 20.18
CA TYR A 91 -16.17 -7.39 19.33
C TYR A 91 -14.80 -8.03 19.60
N ILE A 92 -13.85 -7.79 18.70
CA ILE A 92 -12.47 -8.19 18.89
C ILE A 92 -11.65 -6.98 19.36
N SER A 93 -10.91 -7.15 20.45
CA SER A 93 -9.88 -6.24 20.94
C SER A 93 -8.49 -6.81 20.61
N TYR A 94 -7.55 -5.94 20.34
CA TYR A 94 -6.15 -6.26 20.05
C TYR A 94 -5.27 -5.65 21.14
N LEU A 95 -4.25 -6.37 21.57
CA LEU A 95 -3.25 -5.86 22.50
C LEU A 95 -2.27 -4.99 21.71
N VAL A 96 -2.13 -3.75 22.15
CA VAL A 96 -1.14 -2.80 21.64
C VAL A 96 -0.09 -2.63 22.71
N THR A 97 1.11 -3.17 22.48
CA THR A 97 2.27 -3.02 23.37
C THR A 97 3.17 -1.95 22.79
N THR A 98 3.62 -1.03 23.61
CA THR A 98 4.47 0.10 23.20
C THR A 98 5.73 0.15 24.03
N HIS A 99 6.87 0.32 23.37
CA HIS A 99 8.16 0.63 23.97
C HIS A 99 8.64 1.99 23.46
N THR A 100 9.06 2.90 24.37
CA THR A 100 9.46 4.25 23.99
C THR A 100 10.41 4.89 25.00
N ASP A 101 11.33 5.71 24.51
CA ASP A 101 12.15 6.61 25.30
C ASP A 101 11.70 8.09 25.24
N PHE A 102 10.58 8.36 24.57
CA PHE A 102 10.00 9.70 24.47
C PHE A 102 9.52 10.20 25.85
N LYS A 103 10.00 11.37 26.24
CA LYS A 103 9.60 12.04 27.50
C LYS A 103 8.14 12.47 27.55
N SER A 104 7.43 12.41 26.42
CA SER A 104 6.00 12.70 26.35
C SER A 104 5.13 11.61 26.93
N PHE A 105 5.64 10.40 27.11
CA PHE A 105 4.95 9.26 27.72
C PHE A 105 5.32 9.14 29.21
N GLN A 106 4.41 8.57 30.02
CA GLN A 106 4.60 8.43 31.46
C GLN A 106 5.53 7.28 31.83
N LYS A 107 5.58 6.24 30.98
CA LYS A 107 6.36 5.03 31.18
C LYS A 107 7.05 4.62 29.86
N PRO A 108 8.21 3.93 29.94
CA PRO A 108 8.88 3.43 28.73
C PRO A 108 8.17 2.22 28.11
N ASP A 109 7.53 1.38 28.94
CA ASP A 109 6.85 0.16 28.54
C ASP A 109 5.42 0.14 29.06
N PHE A 110 4.46 -0.03 28.18
CA PHE A 110 3.06 -0.10 28.52
C PHE A 110 2.26 -0.83 27.45
N ALA A 111 1.04 -1.26 27.82
CA ALA A 111 0.15 -1.96 26.91
C ALA A 111 -1.30 -1.52 27.15
N VAL A 112 -2.05 -1.45 26.06
CA VAL A 112 -3.49 -1.12 26.07
C VAL A 112 -4.24 -2.05 25.12
N ARG A 113 -5.53 -2.23 25.33
CA ARG A 113 -6.38 -2.91 24.35
C ARG A 113 -7.18 -1.92 23.54
N ARG A 114 -7.22 -2.17 22.21
CA ARG A 114 -7.94 -1.34 21.23
C ARG A 114 -8.74 -2.21 20.28
N ARG A 115 -9.98 -1.80 20.00
CA ARG A 115 -10.81 -2.44 18.96
C ARG A 115 -10.63 -1.75 17.62
N PHE A 116 -11.03 -2.39 16.55
CA PHE A 116 -10.87 -1.84 15.18
C PHE A 116 -11.46 -0.43 15.02
N THR A 117 -12.59 -0.14 15.66
CA THR A 117 -13.21 1.20 15.61
C THR A 117 -12.36 2.29 16.25
N ASP A 118 -11.48 1.93 17.20
CA ASP A 118 -10.56 2.87 17.85
C ASP A 118 -9.43 3.27 16.89
N PHE A 119 -8.88 2.30 16.14
CA PHE A 119 -7.94 2.56 15.06
C PHE A 119 -8.58 3.38 13.93
N PHE A 120 -9.84 3.11 13.60
CA PHE A 120 -10.55 3.87 12.58
C PHE A 120 -10.75 5.34 13.00
N PHE A 121 -11.05 5.59 14.26
CA PHE A 121 -11.13 6.95 14.79
C PHE A 121 -9.78 7.66 14.73
N LEU A 122 -8.70 7.00 15.16
CA LEU A 122 -7.33 7.51 15.07
C LEU A 122 -7.00 7.90 13.61
N TYR A 123 -7.16 6.98 12.68
CA TYR A 123 -6.90 7.21 11.25
C TYR A 123 -7.67 8.42 10.72
N ARG A 124 -8.99 8.44 10.93
CA ARG A 124 -9.85 9.52 10.42
C ARG A 124 -9.47 10.89 10.99
N THR A 125 -9.08 10.93 12.25
CA THR A 125 -8.68 12.18 12.90
C THR A 125 -7.33 12.65 12.39
N LEU A 126 -6.32 11.77 12.31
CA LEU A 126 -5.02 12.10 11.73
C LEU A 126 -5.13 12.58 10.28
N TYR A 127 -5.93 11.90 9.46
CA TYR A 127 -6.18 12.30 8.07
C TYR A 127 -6.74 13.72 7.94
N ARG A 128 -7.59 14.14 8.89
CA ARG A 128 -8.16 15.49 8.90
C ARG A 128 -7.18 16.53 9.45
N GLU A 129 -6.41 16.19 10.50
CA GLU A 129 -5.53 17.11 11.20
C GLU A 129 -4.18 17.31 10.48
N TYR A 130 -3.78 16.35 9.65
CA TYR A 130 -2.51 16.36 8.91
C TYR A 130 -2.73 16.24 7.40
N PRO A 131 -3.34 17.24 6.75
CA PRO A 131 -3.72 17.16 5.33
C PRO A 131 -2.53 17.10 4.36
N ALA A 132 -1.33 17.44 4.81
CA ALA A 132 -0.09 17.34 4.04
C ALA A 132 0.65 16.01 4.24
N CYS A 133 0.12 15.11 5.07
CA CYS A 133 0.67 13.78 5.28
C CYS A 133 -0.16 12.72 4.54
N ALA A 134 0.52 11.79 3.90
CA ALA A 134 -0.08 10.57 3.38
C ALA A 134 -0.32 9.59 4.52
N VAL A 135 -1.39 9.78 5.30
CA VAL A 135 -1.68 8.94 6.46
C VAL A 135 -1.83 7.49 6.00
N PRO A 136 -1.06 6.53 6.59
CA PRO A 136 -1.16 5.12 6.26
C PRO A 136 -2.60 4.62 6.37
N PRO A 137 -3.11 3.86 5.41
CA PRO A 137 -4.48 3.36 5.46
C PRO A 137 -4.63 2.24 6.48
N LEU A 138 -5.85 2.06 6.94
CA LEU A 138 -6.25 0.87 7.68
C LEU A 138 -6.56 -0.29 6.73
N PRO A 139 -6.44 -1.55 7.21
CA PRO A 139 -6.90 -2.70 6.44
C PRO A 139 -8.36 -2.52 6.03
N GLU A 140 -8.67 -2.96 4.81
CA GLU A 140 -10.03 -2.88 4.28
C GLU A 140 -11.04 -3.57 5.21
N LYS A 141 -12.25 -3.03 5.22
CA LYS A 141 -13.39 -3.72 5.80
C LYS A 141 -13.79 -4.83 4.83
N HIS A 142 -13.29 -6.03 5.04
CA HIS A 142 -13.67 -7.21 4.27
C HIS A 142 -15.18 -7.44 4.39
N LYS A 143 -15.93 -6.92 3.44
CA LYS A 143 -17.41 -6.95 3.47
C LYS A 143 -17.96 -8.37 3.42
N MET A 144 -17.28 -9.26 2.71
CA MET A 144 -17.70 -10.66 2.55
C MET A 144 -17.62 -11.45 3.86
N GLU A 145 -16.52 -11.31 4.62
CA GLU A 145 -16.33 -11.99 5.91
C GLU A 145 -17.32 -11.51 6.98
N TYR A 146 -17.79 -10.25 6.87
CA TYR A 146 -18.89 -9.78 7.71
C TYR A 146 -20.25 -10.41 7.35
N VAL A 147 -20.45 -10.77 6.08
CA VAL A 147 -21.68 -11.38 5.59
C VAL A 147 -21.71 -12.87 5.88
N THR A 148 -20.57 -13.55 5.74
CA THR A 148 -20.43 -15.00 6.01
C THR A 148 -20.35 -15.34 7.51
N GLY A 149 -20.24 -14.36 8.39
CA GLY A 149 -20.28 -14.57 9.85
C GLY A 149 -18.96 -14.94 10.51
N ASP A 150 -17.86 -15.07 9.75
CA ASP A 150 -16.55 -15.52 10.28
C ASP A 150 -15.64 -14.38 10.78
N ARG A 151 -16.21 -13.22 11.09
CA ARG A 151 -15.47 -12.05 11.61
C ARG A 151 -14.75 -12.28 12.94
N PHE A 152 -15.02 -13.39 13.61
CA PHE A 152 -14.40 -13.81 14.87
C PHE A 152 -13.44 -15.00 14.68
N GLY A 153 -13.33 -15.52 13.48
CA GLY A 153 -12.43 -16.62 13.17
C GLY A 153 -10.96 -16.25 13.43
N PRO A 154 -10.14 -17.23 13.86
CA PRO A 154 -8.74 -16.97 14.22
C PRO A 154 -7.92 -16.45 13.03
N GLU A 155 -8.17 -16.98 11.85
CA GLU A 155 -7.48 -16.57 10.62
C GLU A 155 -7.76 -15.10 10.27
N PHE A 156 -9.02 -14.68 10.31
CA PHE A 156 -9.43 -13.30 10.07
C PHE A 156 -8.85 -12.33 11.11
N THR A 157 -8.91 -12.69 12.39
CA THR A 157 -8.44 -11.83 13.48
C THR A 157 -6.92 -11.71 13.48
N THR A 158 -6.19 -12.79 13.14
CA THR A 158 -4.73 -12.78 13.01
C THR A 158 -4.27 -11.93 11.82
N ARG A 159 -4.87 -12.11 10.64
CA ARG A 159 -4.59 -11.27 9.46
C ARG A 159 -4.81 -9.80 9.74
N ARG A 160 -5.90 -9.47 10.44
CA ARG A 160 -6.19 -8.09 10.85
C ARG A 160 -5.18 -7.56 11.87
N ALA A 161 -4.73 -8.36 12.82
CA ALA A 161 -3.70 -7.96 13.78
C ALA A 161 -2.39 -7.58 13.06
N TRP A 162 -1.96 -8.35 12.05
CA TRP A 162 -0.80 -8.03 11.23
C TRP A 162 -0.95 -6.68 10.49
N SER A 163 -2.09 -6.44 9.86
CA SER A 163 -2.34 -5.17 9.16
C SER A 163 -2.42 -3.97 10.12
N LEU A 164 -3.03 -4.13 11.30
CA LEU A 164 -3.04 -3.09 12.33
C LEU A 164 -1.66 -2.84 12.91
N HIS A 165 -0.82 -3.88 13.03
CA HIS A 165 0.58 -3.74 13.42
C HIS A 165 1.36 -2.91 12.40
N ARG A 166 1.26 -3.24 11.10
CA ARG A 166 1.89 -2.45 10.03
C ARG A 166 1.39 -1.01 10.00
N PHE A 167 0.10 -0.78 10.21
CA PHE A 167 -0.45 0.57 10.32
C PHE A 167 0.23 1.39 11.43
N LEU A 168 0.31 0.86 12.66
CA LEU A 168 1.00 1.56 13.75
C LEU A 168 2.49 1.71 13.49
N LYS A 169 3.16 0.68 12.97
CA LYS A 169 4.58 0.75 12.61
C LYS A 169 4.86 1.88 11.62
N ARG A 170 4.02 2.07 10.60
CA ARG A 170 4.14 3.18 9.68
C ARG A 170 3.96 4.54 10.38
N LEU A 171 2.99 4.67 11.30
CA LEU A 171 2.81 5.89 12.09
C LEU A 171 4.02 6.19 12.98
N THR A 172 4.61 5.18 13.62
CA THR A 172 5.78 5.37 14.49
C THR A 172 7.06 5.67 13.71
N LEU A 173 7.17 5.24 12.46
CA LEU A 173 8.27 5.57 11.55
C LEU A 173 8.11 6.95 10.90
N HIS A 174 6.91 7.52 10.89
CA HIS A 174 6.65 8.81 10.24
C HIS A 174 7.04 9.97 11.14
N PRO A 175 7.93 10.90 10.71
CA PRO A 175 8.51 11.91 11.60
C PRO A 175 7.49 12.88 12.21
N VAL A 176 6.42 13.19 11.48
CA VAL A 176 5.35 14.09 11.95
C VAL A 176 4.30 13.31 12.74
N LEU A 177 3.78 12.20 12.19
CA LEU A 177 2.67 11.47 12.79
C LEU A 177 3.04 10.79 14.11
N ARG A 178 4.31 10.37 14.29
CA ARG A 178 4.80 9.79 15.55
C ARG A 178 4.72 10.76 16.74
N ARG A 179 4.68 12.07 16.47
CA ARG A 179 4.58 13.14 17.47
C ARG A 179 3.15 13.66 17.64
N ALA A 180 2.19 13.10 16.91
CA ALA A 180 0.80 13.52 17.02
C ALA A 180 0.26 13.27 18.45
N PRO A 181 -0.30 14.29 19.12
CA PRO A 181 -0.81 14.15 20.48
C PRO A 181 -1.88 13.05 20.59
N LEU A 182 -2.70 12.90 19.55
CA LEU A 182 -3.74 11.87 19.53
C LEU A 182 -3.13 10.47 19.47
N LEU A 183 -2.01 10.26 18.76
CA LEU A 183 -1.32 8.98 18.74
C LEU A 183 -0.78 8.62 20.13
N ALA A 184 -0.16 9.58 20.84
CA ALA A 184 0.30 9.35 22.21
C ALA A 184 -0.84 8.93 23.14
N ILE A 185 -1.98 9.62 23.08
CA ILE A 185 -3.18 9.26 23.86
C ILE A 185 -3.71 7.88 23.45
N PHE A 186 -3.72 7.58 22.15
CA PHE A 186 -4.15 6.26 21.65
C PHE A 186 -3.27 5.13 22.20
N LEU A 187 -1.97 5.34 22.28
CA LEU A 187 -1.02 4.32 22.73
C LEU A 187 -1.07 4.12 24.26
N GLU A 188 -1.19 5.19 25.04
CA GLU A 188 -1.01 5.14 26.50
C GLU A 188 -2.32 5.14 27.31
N SER A 189 -3.37 5.86 26.86
CA SER A 189 -4.56 6.09 27.69
C SER A 189 -5.41 4.84 27.88
N PRO A 190 -5.74 4.44 29.11
CA PRO A 190 -6.70 3.36 29.36
C PRO A 190 -8.15 3.78 29.03
N ASP A 191 -8.49 5.07 29.13
CA ASP A 191 -9.83 5.59 28.87
C ASP A 191 -9.93 6.29 27.49
N TRP A 192 -9.67 5.52 26.45
CA TRP A 192 -9.77 5.99 25.07
C TRP A 192 -11.17 6.49 24.69
N ASN A 193 -12.22 5.86 25.24
CA ASN A 193 -13.60 6.23 24.92
C ASN A 193 -13.95 7.65 25.37
N ALA A 194 -13.43 8.12 26.51
CA ALA A 194 -13.60 9.51 26.95
C ALA A 194 -12.95 10.49 25.97
N HIS A 195 -11.74 10.19 25.50
CA HIS A 195 -11.02 11.01 24.52
C HIS A 195 -11.77 11.07 23.17
N MET A 196 -12.30 9.96 22.67
CA MET A 196 -13.12 9.95 21.45
C MET A 196 -14.34 10.85 21.57
N ARG A 197 -15.04 10.82 22.71
CA ARG A 197 -16.23 11.68 22.95
C ARG A 197 -15.84 13.16 22.97
N LEU A 198 -14.79 13.53 23.68
CA LEU A 198 -14.30 14.91 23.75
C LEU A 198 -13.90 15.45 22.38
N HIS A 199 -13.22 14.65 21.56
CA HIS A 199 -12.86 15.04 20.19
C HIS A 199 -14.07 15.20 19.29
N SER A 200 -15.08 14.32 19.39
CA SER A 200 -16.33 14.44 18.62
C SER A 200 -17.10 15.70 18.98
N THR A 201 -17.15 16.06 20.26
CA THR A 201 -17.84 17.27 20.73
C THR A 201 -17.14 18.55 20.27
N ARG A 202 -15.81 18.61 20.31
CA ARG A 202 -15.03 19.75 19.80
C ARG A 202 -15.24 20.00 18.31
N THR A 203 -15.38 18.94 17.52
CA THR A 203 -15.59 19.04 16.07
C THR A 203 -17.00 19.54 15.72
N SER A 204 -18.00 19.21 16.54
CA SER A 204 -19.39 19.66 16.32
C SER A 204 -19.61 21.11 16.77
N THR A 205 -18.84 21.62 17.73
CA THR A 205 -18.96 23.00 18.21
C THR A 205 -18.12 24.00 17.42
N GLY A 206 -17.07 23.53 16.73
CA GLY A 206 -16.21 24.39 15.89
C GLY A 206 -16.81 24.84 14.56
N ASN A 207 -17.92 24.26 14.14
CA ASN A 207 -18.62 24.64 12.90
C ASN A 207 -19.64 25.80 13.04
N SER A 208 -19.74 26.40 14.22
CA SER A 208 -20.70 27.49 14.48
C SER A 208 -20.07 28.87 14.67
N ASP A 209 -18.73 29.00 14.70
CA ASP A 209 -18.10 30.30 14.74
C ASP A 209 -17.64 30.73 13.34
N GLY A 210 -18.48 31.56 12.75
CA GLY A 210 -18.26 32.20 11.47
C GLY A 210 -17.14 33.22 11.50
N SER A 211 -15.89 32.73 11.39
CA SER A 211 -14.75 33.59 11.06
C SER A 211 -13.77 32.77 10.23
N GLY A 212 -13.88 32.90 8.91
CA GLY A 212 -12.87 32.42 7.98
C GLY A 212 -13.24 31.28 7.04
N THR A 213 -14.54 30.94 6.88
CA THR A 213 -14.96 30.31 5.63
C THR A 213 -14.89 31.37 4.54
N GLY A 214 -13.66 31.57 4.05
CA GLY A 214 -13.42 32.39 2.90
C GLY A 214 -14.28 31.86 1.76
N ILE A 215 -14.61 32.74 0.83
CA ILE A 215 -15.33 32.53 -0.42
C ILE A 215 -14.89 31.24 -1.15
N PHE A 216 -13.78 30.64 -0.73
CA PHE A 216 -13.16 29.43 -1.25
C PHE A 216 -13.94 28.12 -1.04
N ASP A 217 -14.61 27.90 0.12
CA ASP A 217 -15.37 26.66 0.34
C ASP A 217 -16.59 26.55 -0.58
N ASN A 218 -17.17 27.69 -0.96
CA ASN A 218 -18.26 27.72 -1.94
C ASN A 218 -17.77 27.76 -3.41
N PHE A 219 -16.47 28.07 -3.63
CA PHE A 219 -15.91 28.18 -4.97
C PHE A 219 -15.37 26.84 -5.47
N THR A 220 -14.84 26.01 -4.59
CA THR A 220 -14.30 24.69 -4.94
C THR A 220 -15.37 23.72 -5.43
N ASP A 221 -16.59 23.79 -4.91
CA ASP A 221 -17.68 22.88 -5.33
C ASP A 221 -18.30 23.26 -6.70
N THR A 222 -18.14 24.50 -7.16
CA THR A 222 -18.83 24.98 -8.38
C THR A 222 -17.93 25.01 -9.62
N PHE A 223 -16.60 24.96 -9.48
CA PHE A 223 -15.68 25.18 -10.60
C PHE A 223 -14.65 24.07 -10.88
N VAL A 224 -14.67 22.96 -10.17
CA VAL A 224 -13.81 21.82 -10.50
C VAL A 224 -14.39 21.08 -11.71
N ASN A 225 -14.33 21.71 -12.86
CA ASN A 225 -14.40 20.98 -14.11
C ASN A 225 -13.19 20.06 -14.21
N ALA A 226 -13.42 18.75 -14.27
CA ALA A 226 -12.46 17.67 -14.34
C ALA A 226 -11.48 17.74 -15.54
N PHE A 227 -11.40 18.89 -16.24
CA PHE A 227 -10.64 19.09 -17.48
C PHE A 227 -9.61 20.22 -17.42
N THR A 228 -9.49 20.93 -16.30
CA THR A 228 -8.49 22.00 -16.19
C THR A 228 -7.13 21.39 -15.93
N LYS A 229 -6.19 21.56 -16.86
CA LYS A 229 -4.79 21.15 -16.68
C LYS A 229 -4.00 22.32 -16.10
N VAL A 230 -3.06 22.03 -15.20
CA VAL A 230 -2.07 22.96 -14.69
C VAL A 230 -1.29 23.58 -15.85
N HIS A 231 -1.18 24.93 -15.88
CA HIS A 231 -0.48 25.64 -16.95
C HIS A 231 1.03 25.41 -16.92
N LYS A 232 1.60 25.26 -15.71
CA LYS A 232 3.03 25.02 -15.50
C LYS A 232 3.24 23.80 -14.59
N PRO A 233 3.13 22.59 -15.14
CA PRO A 233 3.31 21.38 -14.35
C PRO A 233 4.77 21.30 -13.84
N ASP A 234 4.94 21.02 -12.56
CA ASP A 234 6.25 20.77 -11.98
C ASP A 234 6.70 19.33 -12.28
N ARG A 235 7.85 19.22 -12.98
CA ARG A 235 8.41 17.94 -13.41
C ARG A 235 8.67 16.98 -12.24
N ARG A 236 9.04 17.48 -11.07
CA ARG A 236 9.30 16.68 -9.88
C ARG A 236 8.08 15.84 -9.50
N PHE A 237 6.89 16.45 -9.47
CA PHE A 237 5.65 15.76 -9.10
C PHE A 237 5.11 14.86 -10.21
N ILE A 238 5.42 15.16 -11.48
CA ILE A 238 5.14 14.23 -12.60
C ILE A 238 5.93 12.95 -12.41
N GLU A 239 7.23 13.04 -12.17
CA GLU A 239 8.12 11.89 -11.96
C GLU A 239 7.71 11.06 -10.73
N VAL A 240 7.30 11.72 -9.64
CA VAL A 240 6.79 11.04 -8.43
C VAL A 240 5.49 10.29 -8.74
N LYS A 241 4.57 10.91 -9.48
CA LYS A 241 3.30 10.27 -9.87
C LYS A 241 3.54 9.05 -10.75
N GLU A 242 4.40 9.17 -11.77
CA GLU A 242 4.76 8.06 -12.67
C GLU A 242 5.40 6.90 -11.89
N LYS A 243 6.30 7.19 -10.92
CA LYS A 243 6.87 6.18 -10.03
C LYS A 243 5.82 5.51 -9.15
N ALA A 244 4.89 6.29 -8.60
CA ALA A 244 3.80 5.75 -7.78
C ALA A 244 2.84 4.88 -8.59
N ASP A 245 2.51 5.28 -9.83
CA ASP A 245 1.65 4.51 -10.73
C ASP A 245 2.33 3.20 -11.14
N LYS A 246 3.62 3.25 -11.47
CA LYS A 246 4.40 2.04 -11.80
C LYS A 246 4.53 1.10 -10.59
N LEU A 247 4.81 1.63 -9.41
CA LEU A 247 4.91 0.81 -8.19
C LEU A 247 3.58 0.12 -7.87
N ASP A 248 2.47 0.80 -8.05
CA ASP A 248 1.13 0.24 -7.87
C ASP A 248 0.86 -0.92 -8.85
N GLU A 249 1.21 -0.75 -10.12
CA GLU A 249 1.11 -1.79 -11.15
C GLU A 249 2.02 -3.00 -10.84
N ASP A 250 3.28 -2.75 -10.49
CA ASP A 250 4.26 -3.79 -10.15
C ASP A 250 3.82 -4.60 -8.92
N LEU A 251 3.29 -3.93 -7.87
CA LEU A 251 2.78 -4.60 -6.67
C LEU A 251 1.56 -5.47 -6.95
N ASN A 252 0.60 -4.97 -7.73
CA ASN A 252 -0.55 -5.75 -8.18
C ASN A 252 -0.13 -7.00 -8.97
N HIS A 253 0.95 -6.91 -9.75
CA HIS A 253 1.49 -8.07 -10.46
C HIS A 253 2.14 -9.07 -9.50
N VAL A 254 2.97 -8.58 -8.57
CA VAL A 254 3.61 -9.41 -7.54
C VAL A 254 2.56 -10.08 -6.64
N GLU A 255 1.53 -9.34 -6.20
CA GLU A 255 0.43 -9.90 -5.41
C GLU A 255 -0.21 -11.11 -6.09
N LYS A 256 -0.53 -11.01 -7.39
CA LYS A 256 -1.11 -12.12 -8.17
C LYS A 256 -0.17 -13.33 -8.25
N ILE A 257 1.15 -13.09 -8.36
CA ILE A 257 2.14 -14.19 -8.38
C ILE A 257 2.18 -14.86 -7.01
N VAL A 258 2.31 -14.08 -5.94
CA VAL A 258 2.38 -14.59 -4.56
C VAL A 258 1.11 -15.35 -4.18
N ALA A 259 -0.06 -14.85 -4.54
CA ALA A 259 -1.33 -15.54 -4.32
C ALA A 259 -1.39 -16.90 -5.05
N ARG A 260 -0.77 -17.02 -6.24
CA ARG A 260 -0.64 -18.30 -6.93
C ARG A 260 0.34 -19.25 -6.23
N VAL A 261 1.44 -18.72 -5.70
CA VAL A 261 2.41 -19.52 -4.91
C VAL A 261 1.73 -20.08 -3.68
N ALA A 262 1.06 -19.25 -2.87
CA ALA A 262 0.35 -19.68 -1.68
C ALA A 262 -0.73 -20.75 -1.99
N ARG A 263 -1.40 -20.63 -3.14
CA ARG A 263 -2.36 -21.68 -3.58
C ARG A 263 -1.65 -22.99 -3.91
N ARG A 264 -0.49 -22.95 -4.58
CA ARG A 264 0.32 -24.14 -4.86
C ARG A 264 0.87 -24.80 -3.60
N GLU A 265 1.25 -24.03 -2.61
CA GLU A 265 1.65 -24.53 -1.30
C GLU A 265 0.48 -25.27 -0.62
N SER A 266 -0.76 -24.77 -0.75
CA SER A 266 -1.97 -25.45 -0.27
C SER A 266 -2.30 -26.71 -1.04
N ASP A 267 -2.10 -26.71 -2.37
CA ASP A 267 -2.26 -27.91 -3.20
C ASP A 267 -1.26 -29.00 -2.75
N LEU A 268 0.01 -28.63 -2.54
CA LEU A 268 1.06 -29.54 -2.03
C LEU A 268 0.72 -30.06 -0.63
N GLU A 269 0.24 -29.24 0.30
CA GLU A 269 -0.25 -29.71 1.61
C GLU A 269 -1.26 -30.84 1.45
N THR A 270 -2.22 -30.65 0.56
CA THR A 270 -3.29 -31.63 0.30
C THR A 270 -2.72 -32.93 -0.32
N ASP A 271 -1.89 -32.81 -1.37
CA ASP A 271 -1.29 -33.95 -2.05
C ASP A 271 -0.43 -34.79 -1.11
N TYR A 272 0.38 -34.17 -0.23
CA TYR A 272 1.19 -34.87 0.76
C TYR A 272 0.33 -35.55 1.84
N ASN A 273 -0.76 -34.93 2.30
CA ASN A 273 -1.69 -35.57 3.23
C ASN A 273 -2.39 -36.79 2.60
N ASP A 274 -2.79 -36.66 1.33
CA ASP A 274 -3.39 -37.78 0.59
C ASP A 274 -2.40 -38.93 0.39
N LEU A 275 -1.13 -38.61 0.05
CA LEU A 275 -0.04 -39.58 -0.06
C LEU A 275 0.16 -40.33 1.26
N ALA A 276 0.29 -39.63 2.37
CA ALA A 276 0.41 -40.22 3.70
C ALA A 276 -0.75 -41.16 4.02
N THR A 277 -1.96 -40.72 3.67
CA THR A 277 -3.20 -41.55 3.85
C THR A 277 -3.15 -42.83 3.04
N GLN A 278 -2.68 -42.82 1.78
CA GLN A 278 -2.57 -44.03 0.97
C GLN A 278 -1.52 -45.00 1.53
N PHE A 279 -0.34 -44.49 1.99
CA PHE A 279 0.66 -45.35 2.63
C PHE A 279 0.14 -45.98 3.92
N ARG A 280 -0.63 -45.28 4.74
CA ARG A 280 -1.28 -45.89 5.92
C ARG A 280 -2.28 -47.02 5.55
N LYS A 281 -2.93 -46.94 4.39
CA LYS A 281 -3.82 -48.00 3.92
C LYS A 281 -3.07 -49.26 3.46
N LEU A 282 -1.78 -49.14 3.10
CA LEU A 282 -0.95 -50.30 2.73
C LEU A 282 -0.47 -51.08 3.96
N VAL A 283 -0.35 -50.45 5.13
CA VAL A 283 0.11 -51.08 6.37
C VAL A 283 -0.54 -52.44 6.67
N PRO A 284 -1.91 -52.55 6.69
CA PRO A 284 -2.55 -53.84 6.97
C PRO A 284 -2.42 -54.86 5.85
N LEU A 285 -1.97 -54.47 4.65
CA LEU A 285 -1.81 -55.35 3.50
C LEU A 285 -0.39 -55.92 3.41
N GLU A 286 0.59 -55.26 3.99
CA GLU A 286 2.02 -55.58 3.93
C GLU A 286 2.61 -55.59 5.35
N PRO A 287 2.32 -56.65 6.18
CA PRO A 287 2.74 -56.69 7.56
C PRO A 287 4.26 -56.73 7.76
N ASP A 288 4.99 -57.25 6.77
CA ASP A 288 6.47 -57.38 6.84
C ASP A 288 7.20 -56.03 6.79
N VAL A 289 6.50 -55.00 6.29
CA VAL A 289 7.03 -53.61 6.17
C VAL A 289 6.13 -52.60 6.88
N GLU A 290 5.34 -53.03 7.87
CA GLU A 290 4.41 -52.20 8.62
C GLU A 290 5.11 -50.96 9.24
N VAL A 291 6.21 -51.18 9.98
CA VAL A 291 6.94 -50.10 10.67
C VAL A 291 7.50 -49.08 9.67
N PRO A 292 8.27 -49.49 8.63
CA PRO A 292 8.75 -48.60 7.59
C PRO A 292 7.61 -47.76 6.91
N LEU A 293 6.49 -48.38 6.60
CA LEU A 293 5.36 -47.65 5.99
C LEU A 293 4.73 -46.65 6.92
N GLN A 294 4.62 -46.94 8.21
CA GLN A 294 4.11 -46.00 9.22
C GLN A 294 5.04 -44.80 9.40
N ILE A 295 6.36 -45.03 9.51
CA ILE A 295 7.37 -43.99 9.68
C ILE A 295 7.38 -43.07 8.43
N PHE A 296 7.35 -43.69 7.23
CA PHE A 296 7.28 -42.94 5.98
C PHE A 296 6.02 -42.05 5.92
N ALA A 297 4.85 -42.62 6.20
CA ALA A 297 3.57 -41.88 6.20
C ALA A 297 3.59 -40.73 7.22
N ALA A 298 4.20 -40.93 8.40
CA ALA A 298 4.34 -39.86 9.40
C ALA A 298 5.27 -38.74 8.93
N SER A 299 6.37 -39.07 8.25
CA SER A 299 7.32 -38.07 7.70
C SER A 299 6.70 -37.26 6.55
N VAL A 300 5.89 -37.90 5.70
CA VAL A 300 5.12 -37.22 4.65
C VAL A 300 4.10 -36.26 5.24
N GLU A 301 3.37 -36.66 6.30
CA GLU A 301 2.40 -35.82 6.98
C GLU A 301 3.05 -34.65 7.73
N GLU A 302 4.26 -34.84 8.31
CA GLU A 302 5.04 -33.77 8.89
C GLU A 302 5.43 -32.72 7.85
N THR A 303 5.85 -33.18 6.66
CA THR A 303 6.16 -32.31 5.52
C THR A 303 4.91 -31.52 5.07
N ALA A 304 3.73 -32.15 5.03
CA ALA A 304 2.47 -31.47 4.74
C ALA A 304 2.15 -30.36 5.74
N ARG A 305 2.39 -30.62 7.05
CA ARG A 305 2.23 -29.59 8.09
C ARG A 305 3.20 -28.40 7.89
N GLY A 306 4.40 -28.67 7.41
CA GLY A 306 5.34 -27.63 7.01
C GLY A 306 4.80 -26.73 5.91
N PHE A 307 4.26 -27.30 4.83
CA PHE A 307 3.60 -26.54 3.73
C PHE A 307 2.45 -25.68 4.23
N LYS A 308 1.61 -26.22 5.12
CA LYS A 308 0.52 -25.46 5.72
C LYS A 308 1.03 -24.22 6.47
N THR A 309 2.06 -24.39 7.30
CA THR A 309 2.65 -23.29 8.08
C THR A 309 3.23 -22.21 7.15
N LEU A 310 3.96 -22.63 6.11
CA LEU A 310 4.51 -21.72 5.11
C LEU A 310 3.42 -20.94 4.36
N LYS A 311 2.41 -21.64 3.83
CA LYS A 311 1.27 -21.05 3.15
C LYS A 311 0.51 -20.07 4.04
N ASP A 312 0.24 -20.43 5.31
CA ASP A 312 -0.48 -19.56 6.23
C ASP A 312 0.31 -18.26 6.50
N HIS A 313 1.63 -18.34 6.60
CA HIS A 313 2.47 -17.15 6.73
C HIS A 313 2.49 -16.32 5.43
N THR A 314 2.64 -16.96 4.28
CA THR A 314 2.63 -16.29 2.96
C THR A 314 1.30 -15.53 2.75
N ASP A 315 0.16 -16.15 3.03
CA ASP A 315 -1.16 -15.55 2.83
C ASP A 315 -1.49 -14.47 3.88
N GLN A 316 -1.26 -14.75 5.16
CA GLN A 316 -1.69 -13.87 6.26
C GLN A 316 -0.76 -12.68 6.48
N ASN A 317 0.56 -12.87 6.34
CA ASN A 317 1.54 -11.81 6.57
C ASN A 317 2.02 -11.17 5.27
N TYR A 318 2.70 -11.92 4.40
CA TYR A 318 3.36 -11.33 3.24
C TYR A 318 2.39 -10.76 2.21
N LEU A 319 1.39 -11.54 1.79
CA LEU A 319 0.35 -11.08 0.86
C LEU A 319 -0.45 -9.91 1.44
N GLY A 320 -0.73 -9.96 2.76
CA GLY A 320 -1.33 -8.84 3.47
C GLY A 320 -0.48 -7.57 3.44
N SER A 321 0.85 -7.69 3.52
CA SER A 321 1.76 -6.53 3.47
C SER A 321 1.78 -5.86 2.09
N LEU A 322 1.70 -6.64 1.00
CA LEU A 322 1.60 -6.09 -0.35
C LEU A 322 0.33 -5.28 -0.54
N ARG A 323 -0.82 -5.80 -0.12
CA ARG A 323 -2.13 -5.09 -0.17
C ARG A 323 -2.14 -3.81 0.68
N ASP A 324 -1.58 -3.88 1.88
CA ASP A 324 -1.45 -2.71 2.75
C ASP A 324 -0.51 -1.64 2.15
N MET A 325 0.50 -2.04 1.36
CA MET A 325 1.37 -1.13 0.63
C MET A 325 0.67 -0.50 -0.57
N GLU A 326 -0.09 -1.27 -1.36
CA GLU A 326 -0.93 -0.75 -2.44
C GLU A 326 -1.91 0.31 -1.92
N ALA A 327 -2.59 0.03 -0.81
CA ALA A 327 -3.47 1.00 -0.18
C ALA A 327 -2.72 2.26 0.30
N TYR A 328 -1.45 2.12 0.73
CA TYR A 328 -0.63 3.28 1.11
C TYR A 328 -0.23 4.14 -0.09
N ILE A 329 0.08 3.53 -1.23
CA ILE A 329 0.33 4.24 -2.50
C ILE A 329 -0.90 5.06 -2.90
N VAL A 330 -2.11 4.54 -2.72
CA VAL A 330 -3.36 5.29 -2.97
C VAL A 330 -3.41 6.56 -2.11
N SER A 331 -2.98 6.51 -0.83
CA SER A 331 -2.91 7.71 0.03
C SER A 331 -1.90 8.74 -0.49
N VAL A 332 -0.74 8.29 -0.99
CA VAL A 332 0.25 9.18 -1.62
C VAL A 332 -0.29 9.81 -2.90
N LYS A 333 -0.96 9.05 -3.76
CA LYS A 333 -1.61 9.56 -4.98
C LYS A 333 -2.69 10.60 -4.65
N ALA A 334 -3.47 10.38 -3.58
CA ALA A 334 -4.46 11.35 -3.10
C ALA A 334 -3.82 12.65 -2.64
N LEU A 335 -2.67 12.58 -1.95
CA LEU A 335 -1.90 13.75 -1.54
C LEU A 335 -1.37 14.54 -2.75
N LEU A 336 -0.82 13.86 -3.76
CA LEU A 336 -0.36 14.48 -5.01
C LEU A 336 -1.53 15.18 -5.74
N LYS A 337 -2.72 14.59 -5.74
CA LYS A 337 -3.92 15.20 -6.30
C LYS A 337 -4.36 16.44 -5.53
N THR A 338 -4.28 16.42 -4.20
CA THR A 338 -4.55 17.59 -3.35
C THR A 338 -3.57 18.72 -3.64
N ARG A 339 -2.29 18.40 -3.83
CA ARG A 339 -1.27 19.35 -4.24
C ARG A 339 -1.57 19.98 -5.60
N GLU A 340 -1.93 19.17 -6.59
CA GLU A 340 -2.32 19.64 -7.92
C GLU A 340 -3.52 20.59 -7.85
N GLN A 341 -4.52 20.28 -7.00
CA GLN A 341 -5.68 21.14 -6.80
C GLN A 341 -5.30 22.52 -6.23
N LYS A 342 -4.41 22.56 -5.23
CA LYS A 342 -3.94 23.85 -4.67
C LYS A 342 -3.22 24.71 -5.70
N GLN A 343 -2.46 24.10 -6.61
CA GLN A 343 -1.83 24.83 -7.72
C GLN A 343 -2.87 25.34 -8.71
N LEU A 344 -3.89 24.55 -9.07
CA LEU A 344 -4.99 24.98 -9.93
C LEU A 344 -5.79 26.14 -9.32
N ASP A 345 -6.04 26.09 -8.03
CA ASP A 345 -6.74 27.16 -7.30
C ASP A 345 -5.94 28.48 -7.37
N PHE A 346 -4.63 28.43 -7.17
CA PHE A 346 -3.73 29.57 -7.32
C PHE A 346 -3.74 30.12 -8.76
N GLU A 347 -3.60 29.24 -9.79
CA GLU A 347 -3.60 29.64 -11.20
C GLU A 347 -4.95 30.28 -11.59
N ALA A 348 -6.07 29.72 -11.13
CA ALA A 348 -7.41 30.28 -11.37
C ALA A 348 -7.56 31.69 -10.77
N LEU A 349 -7.06 31.92 -9.55
CA LEU A 349 -7.10 33.25 -8.94
C LEU A 349 -6.25 34.27 -9.69
N VAL A 350 -5.08 33.88 -10.21
CA VAL A 350 -4.25 34.74 -11.08
C VAL A 350 -5.02 35.12 -12.34
N ASP A 351 -5.72 34.18 -12.97
CA ASP A 351 -6.54 34.44 -14.16
C ASP A 351 -7.71 35.39 -13.86
N TYR A 352 -8.39 35.22 -12.73
CA TYR A 352 -9.46 36.13 -12.30
C TYR A 352 -8.94 37.55 -12.07
N ARG A 353 -7.81 37.71 -11.39
CA ARG A 353 -7.18 39.00 -11.20
C ARG A 353 -6.83 39.66 -12.54
N ASN A 354 -6.20 38.89 -13.45
CA ASN A 354 -5.79 39.40 -14.76
C ASN A 354 -6.99 39.84 -15.61
N LYS A 355 -8.09 39.09 -15.56
CA LYS A 355 -9.37 39.47 -16.24
C LYS A 355 -9.98 40.78 -15.66
N ALA A 356 -9.95 40.91 -14.32
CA ALA A 356 -10.43 42.11 -13.65
C ALA A 356 -9.58 43.36 -14.01
N VAL A 357 -8.25 43.18 -14.08
CA VAL A 357 -7.32 44.22 -14.53
C VAL A 357 -7.59 44.63 -15.98
N ALA A 358 -7.73 43.64 -16.88
CA ALA A 358 -8.03 43.92 -18.29
C ALA A 358 -9.36 44.66 -18.48
N GLU A 359 -10.39 44.27 -17.69
CA GLU A 359 -11.70 44.98 -17.72
C GLU A 359 -11.57 46.42 -17.22
N ARG A 360 -10.85 46.65 -16.09
CA ARG A 360 -10.57 48.01 -15.59
C ARG A 360 -9.84 48.83 -16.63
N ASP A 361 -8.80 48.31 -17.25
CA ASP A 361 -7.96 49.03 -18.22
C ASP A 361 -8.77 49.35 -19.50
N SER A 362 -9.63 48.43 -19.95
CA SER A 362 -10.53 48.67 -21.08
C SER A 362 -11.53 49.80 -20.81
N LEU A 363 -12.07 49.85 -19.59
CA LEU A 363 -12.95 50.93 -19.16
C LEU A 363 -12.23 52.26 -18.97
N ALA A 364 -10.95 52.25 -18.59
CA ALA A 364 -10.15 53.46 -18.43
C ALA A 364 -9.64 54.04 -19.75
N ALA A 365 -9.25 53.19 -20.72
CA ALA A 365 -8.67 53.60 -21.98
C ALA A 365 -9.64 54.24 -22.99
N ASN A 366 -10.93 53.89 -22.97
CA ASN A 366 -11.91 54.33 -23.96
C ASN A 366 -13.14 54.98 -23.33
N PRO A 367 -13.11 56.28 -23.00
CA PRO A 367 -14.28 57.01 -22.50
C PRO A 367 -15.42 57.07 -23.51
N SER A 368 -15.11 57.05 -24.83
CA SER A 368 -16.12 57.24 -25.91
C SER A 368 -16.42 55.98 -26.74
N SER A 369 -15.58 54.93 -26.66
CA SER A 369 -15.63 53.77 -27.56
C SER A 369 -16.61 52.68 -27.09
N TYR A 370 -17.12 52.74 -25.88
CA TYR A 370 -18.07 51.73 -25.37
C TYR A 370 -19.43 51.78 -26.12
N TYR A 371 -19.70 52.86 -26.81
CA TYR A 371 -20.93 53.05 -27.63
C TYR A 371 -20.73 52.76 -29.14
N ALA A 372 -19.49 52.59 -29.59
CA ALA A 372 -19.20 52.58 -31.03
C ALA A 372 -18.60 51.30 -31.58
N SER A 373 -18.25 50.31 -30.80
CA SER A 373 -17.52 49.16 -31.32
C SER A 373 -18.18 47.81 -31.14
N ASN A 374 -18.50 47.25 -32.27
CA ASN A 374 -18.75 45.85 -32.64
C ASN A 374 -20.11 45.23 -32.24
N PRO A 375 -21.05 45.14 -33.18
CA PRO A 375 -22.28 44.37 -33.02
C PRO A 375 -22.08 42.85 -32.95
N LEU A 376 -20.84 42.35 -33.05
CA LEU A 376 -20.53 40.93 -33.14
C LEU A 376 -20.08 40.27 -31.83
N THR A 377 -19.80 41.02 -30.76
CA THR A 377 -19.31 40.45 -29.47
C THR A 377 -20.14 40.89 -28.24
N SER A 378 -21.14 41.71 -28.39
CA SER A 378 -22.02 42.11 -27.27
C SER A 378 -23.10 41.06 -27.06
N SER A 379 -23.11 40.45 -25.86
CA SER A 379 -24.23 39.59 -25.45
C SER A 379 -25.55 40.41 -25.45
N PRO A 380 -26.70 39.82 -25.82
CA PRO A 380 -28.01 40.51 -25.81
C PRO A 380 -28.33 41.15 -24.44
N ALA A 381 -27.80 40.62 -23.36
CA ALA A 381 -27.96 41.12 -22.00
C ALA A 381 -27.25 42.48 -21.78
N SER A 382 -26.10 42.74 -22.40
CA SER A 382 -25.36 44.01 -22.26
C SER A 382 -26.06 45.15 -23.02
N PHE A 383 -26.69 44.85 -24.18
CA PHE A 383 -27.42 45.80 -24.96
C PHE A 383 -28.75 46.23 -24.28
N ILE A 384 -29.48 45.29 -23.70
CA ILE A 384 -30.68 45.54 -22.91
C ILE A 384 -30.37 46.39 -21.68
N ARG A 385 -29.26 46.12 -21.00
CA ARG A 385 -28.82 46.85 -19.82
C ARG A 385 -28.43 48.31 -20.15
N SER A 386 -27.68 48.54 -21.21
CA SER A 386 -27.35 49.87 -21.72
C SER A 386 -28.58 50.69 -22.06
N LYS A 387 -29.55 50.10 -22.78
CA LYS A 387 -30.79 50.77 -23.17
C LYS A 387 -31.72 51.06 -21.99
N MET A 388 -31.65 50.28 -20.93
CA MET A 388 -32.40 50.46 -19.70
C MET A 388 -31.77 51.54 -18.78
N GLU A 389 -30.44 51.70 -18.85
CA GLU A 389 -29.69 52.78 -18.17
C GLU A 389 -29.92 54.14 -18.85
N ASP A 390 -29.96 54.20 -20.20
CA ASP A 390 -30.31 55.39 -20.98
C ASP A 390 -31.73 55.91 -20.67
N MET A 391 -32.70 55.00 -20.44
CA MET A 391 -34.07 55.37 -20.08
C MET A 391 -34.20 55.88 -18.63
N ARG A 392 -33.22 55.64 -17.74
CA ARG A 392 -33.21 56.08 -16.34
C ARG A 392 -32.52 57.41 -16.11
N GLY A 393 -31.92 58.03 -17.13
CA GLY A 393 -31.24 59.32 -17.00
C GLY A 393 -29.97 59.28 -16.12
N VAL A 394 -29.34 58.13 -16.04
CA VAL A 394 -28.13 57.92 -15.22
C VAL A 394 -26.93 58.54 -15.96
N ASP A 395 -26.11 59.32 -15.25
CA ASP A 395 -24.85 59.84 -15.77
C ASP A 395 -23.89 58.70 -16.05
N HIS A 396 -23.72 58.38 -17.32
CA HIS A 396 -22.87 57.24 -17.78
C HIS A 396 -21.43 57.37 -17.33
N GLU A 397 -20.93 58.61 -17.20
CA GLU A 397 -19.56 58.83 -16.71
C GLU A 397 -19.46 58.50 -15.22
N GLN A 398 -20.48 58.80 -14.44
CA GLN A 398 -20.51 58.47 -13.02
C GLN A 398 -20.62 56.96 -12.83
N SER A 399 -21.46 56.26 -13.57
CA SER A 399 -21.61 54.80 -13.56
C SER A 399 -20.29 54.11 -13.94
N ARG A 400 -19.56 54.62 -14.94
CA ARG A 400 -18.26 54.12 -15.35
C ARG A 400 -17.22 54.28 -14.23
N ARG A 401 -17.14 55.45 -13.60
CA ARG A 401 -16.23 55.72 -12.48
C ARG A 401 -16.52 54.80 -11.27
N GLU A 402 -17.79 54.62 -10.96
CA GLU A 402 -18.17 53.66 -9.91
C GLU A 402 -17.76 52.21 -10.24
N ARG A 403 -17.91 51.78 -11.51
CA ARG A 403 -17.51 50.45 -11.95
C ARG A 403 -16.02 50.30 -11.90
N VAL A 404 -15.25 51.28 -12.35
CA VAL A 404 -13.76 51.27 -12.21
C VAL A 404 -13.35 51.15 -10.74
N ARG A 405 -13.96 51.94 -9.86
CA ARG A 405 -13.67 51.88 -8.41
C ARG A 405 -14.01 50.50 -7.79
N LYS A 406 -15.13 49.90 -8.19
CA LYS A 406 -15.47 48.55 -7.72
C LYS A 406 -14.47 47.51 -8.23
N LEU A 407 -14.01 47.65 -9.47
CA LEU A 407 -12.97 46.76 -10.02
C LEU A 407 -11.63 46.96 -9.32
N GLU A 408 -11.24 48.19 -8.99
CA GLU A 408 -10.02 48.46 -8.22
C GLU A 408 -10.05 47.79 -6.85
N LEU A 409 -11.13 47.92 -6.09
CA LEU A 409 -11.31 47.24 -4.82
C LEU A 409 -11.27 45.70 -4.97
N ARG A 410 -11.88 45.16 -6.02
CA ARG A 410 -11.85 43.74 -6.30
C ARG A 410 -10.46 43.25 -6.71
N ILE A 411 -9.69 44.03 -7.46
CA ILE A 411 -8.29 43.73 -7.84
C ILE A 411 -7.40 43.71 -6.61
N ASP A 412 -7.57 44.66 -5.66
CA ASP A 412 -6.83 44.70 -4.41
C ASP A 412 -7.14 43.48 -3.52
N GLU A 413 -8.40 43.05 -3.47
CA GLU A 413 -8.82 41.85 -2.77
C GLU A 413 -8.22 40.60 -3.43
N LEU A 414 -8.40 40.41 -4.74
CA LEU A 414 -7.84 39.30 -5.51
C LEU A 414 -6.30 39.27 -5.43
N THR A 415 -5.64 40.41 -5.36
CA THR A 415 -4.17 40.44 -5.23
C THR A 415 -3.71 39.86 -3.90
N ARG A 416 -4.43 40.16 -2.81
CA ARG A 416 -4.16 39.56 -1.49
C ARG A 416 -4.47 38.06 -1.47
N GLU A 417 -5.58 37.67 -2.09
CA GLU A 417 -5.95 36.25 -2.21
C GLU A 417 -4.92 35.45 -3.04
N VAL A 418 -4.44 36.00 -4.16
CA VAL A 418 -3.40 35.40 -5.02
C VAL A 418 -2.10 35.21 -4.23
N GLU A 419 -1.65 36.20 -3.46
CA GLU A 419 -0.42 36.09 -2.67
C GLU A 419 -0.56 35.03 -1.56
N SER A 420 -1.72 34.99 -0.88
CA SER A 420 -2.02 33.98 0.12
C SER A 420 -2.07 32.57 -0.49
N ALA A 421 -2.74 32.41 -1.64
CA ALA A 421 -2.83 31.12 -2.33
C ALA A 421 -1.48 30.65 -2.86
N LYS A 422 -0.65 31.56 -3.36
CA LYS A 422 0.73 31.31 -3.78
C LYS A 422 1.56 30.75 -2.62
N THR A 423 1.58 31.47 -1.51
CA THR A 423 2.34 31.05 -0.32
C THR A 423 1.87 29.69 0.19
N THR A 424 0.54 29.47 0.22
CA THR A 424 -0.04 28.18 0.64
C THR A 424 0.35 27.05 -0.31
N SER A 425 0.34 27.29 -1.62
CA SER A 425 0.74 26.31 -2.63
C SER A 425 2.24 25.96 -2.52
N GLU A 426 3.10 26.97 -2.39
CA GLU A 426 4.55 26.79 -2.26
C GLU A 426 4.92 26.03 -0.97
N MET A 427 4.31 26.37 0.15
CA MET A 427 4.52 25.65 1.43
C MET A 427 4.05 24.19 1.31
N PHE A 428 2.89 23.97 0.69
CA PHE A 428 2.36 22.61 0.51
C PHE A 428 3.24 21.78 -0.44
N ASP A 429 3.83 22.38 -1.46
CA ASP A 429 4.80 21.72 -2.36
C ASP A 429 6.01 21.19 -1.59
N GLU A 430 6.57 21.99 -0.67
CA GLU A 430 7.69 21.58 0.16
C GLU A 430 7.32 20.46 1.15
N GLU A 431 6.11 20.54 1.72
CA GLU A 431 5.61 19.50 2.62
C GLU A 431 5.43 18.18 1.88
N VAL A 432 4.85 18.21 0.67
CA VAL A 432 4.66 17.01 -0.17
C VAL A 432 5.99 16.39 -0.60
N VAL A 433 7.01 17.20 -0.91
CA VAL A 433 8.35 16.66 -1.22
C VAL A 433 8.94 15.90 -0.04
N ARG A 434 8.80 16.44 1.19
CA ARG A 434 9.25 15.76 2.42
C ARG A 434 8.45 14.48 2.65
N GLU A 435 7.15 14.55 2.49
CA GLU A 435 6.25 13.41 2.68
C GLU A 435 6.56 12.25 1.72
N VAL A 436 6.86 12.55 0.45
CA VAL A 436 7.28 11.53 -0.51
C VAL A 436 8.60 10.87 -0.09
N ALA A 437 9.55 11.65 0.43
CA ALA A 437 10.81 11.09 0.94
C ALA A 437 10.58 10.19 2.16
N ASP A 438 9.68 10.59 3.07
CA ASP A 438 9.30 9.77 4.23
C ASP A 438 8.58 8.49 3.82
N PHE A 439 7.67 8.56 2.85
CA PHE A 439 7.04 7.38 2.27
C PHE A 439 8.07 6.40 1.68
N GLU A 440 9.04 6.89 0.88
CA GLU A 440 10.08 6.05 0.30
C GLU A 440 10.92 5.34 1.36
N ARG A 441 11.27 6.04 2.44
CA ARG A 441 12.00 5.50 3.59
C ARG A 441 11.17 4.43 4.32
N ILE A 442 9.91 4.72 4.64
CA ILE A 442 9.00 3.78 5.33
C ILE A 442 8.80 2.52 4.49
N LYS A 443 8.57 2.69 3.18
CA LYS A 443 8.44 1.60 2.21
C LYS A 443 9.69 0.70 2.19
N ALA A 444 10.89 1.30 2.14
CA ALA A 444 12.14 0.55 2.13
C ALA A 444 12.34 -0.29 3.41
N VAL A 445 12.02 0.28 4.58
CA VAL A 445 12.05 -0.44 5.86
C VAL A 445 11.05 -1.60 5.85
N GLU A 446 9.82 -1.35 5.43
CA GLU A 446 8.77 -2.36 5.42
C GLU A 446 9.09 -3.52 4.46
N PHE A 447 9.55 -3.22 3.25
CA PHE A 447 9.94 -4.28 2.30
C PHE A 447 11.13 -5.11 2.81
N ARG A 448 12.14 -4.46 3.39
CA ARG A 448 13.26 -5.20 4.00
C ARG A 448 12.76 -6.17 5.07
N ASP A 449 11.91 -5.69 5.98
CA ASP A 449 11.46 -6.48 7.11
C ASP A 449 10.51 -7.61 6.65
N THR A 450 9.56 -7.32 5.75
CA THR A 450 8.61 -8.35 5.28
C THR A 450 9.25 -9.39 4.35
N LEU A 451 10.25 -8.99 3.55
CA LEU A 451 11.04 -9.94 2.75
C LEU A 451 11.98 -10.77 3.63
N GLY A 452 12.54 -10.17 4.69
CA GLY A 452 13.33 -10.89 5.71
C GLY A 452 12.48 -11.96 6.38
N ASP A 453 11.32 -11.60 6.90
CA ASP A 453 10.37 -12.54 7.52
C ASP A 453 9.95 -13.67 6.56
N LEU A 454 9.72 -13.37 5.29
CA LEU A 454 9.38 -14.38 4.28
C LEU A 454 10.55 -15.34 4.07
N ALA A 455 11.77 -14.81 3.93
CA ALA A 455 12.98 -15.61 3.75
C ALA A 455 13.24 -16.52 4.96
N GLU A 456 13.10 -16.00 6.18
CA GLU A 456 13.23 -16.79 7.41
C GLU A 456 12.22 -17.94 7.45
N LYS A 457 10.97 -17.70 7.08
CA LYS A 457 9.94 -18.74 7.05
C LYS A 457 10.22 -19.83 6.02
N HIS A 458 10.80 -19.49 4.87
CA HIS A 458 11.26 -20.49 3.90
C HIS A 458 12.45 -21.30 4.45
N ILE A 459 13.40 -20.66 5.14
CA ILE A 459 14.52 -21.34 5.79
C ILE A 459 14.00 -22.30 6.87
N ASP A 460 13.10 -21.85 7.76
CA ASP A 460 12.47 -22.68 8.79
C ASP A 460 11.79 -23.92 8.18
N PHE A 461 11.04 -23.72 7.08
CA PHE A 461 10.36 -24.79 6.37
C PHE A 461 11.35 -25.82 5.81
N PHE A 462 12.35 -25.40 5.03
CA PHE A 462 13.30 -26.32 4.43
C PHE A 462 14.14 -27.06 5.49
N GLN A 463 14.50 -26.36 6.57
CA GLN A 463 15.20 -26.98 7.69
C GLN A 463 14.34 -28.04 8.40
N GLY A 464 13.04 -27.74 8.59
CA GLY A 464 12.08 -28.69 9.11
C GLY A 464 11.94 -29.94 8.23
N VAL A 465 11.87 -29.77 6.91
CA VAL A 465 11.83 -30.86 5.94
C VAL A 465 13.12 -31.71 6.02
N ILE A 466 14.29 -31.09 6.01
CA ILE A 466 15.57 -31.79 6.13
C ILE A 466 15.59 -32.63 7.42
N ASN A 467 15.31 -32.02 8.57
CA ASN A 467 15.31 -32.72 9.86
C ASN A 467 14.31 -33.90 9.89
N THR A 468 13.17 -33.77 9.25
CA THR A 468 12.17 -34.85 9.16
C THR A 468 12.69 -36.03 8.36
N TRP A 469 13.32 -35.79 7.21
CA TRP A 469 13.80 -36.83 6.34
C TRP A 469 15.15 -37.45 6.86
N GLU A 470 16.02 -36.70 7.52
CA GLU A 470 17.19 -37.21 8.22
C GLU A 470 16.78 -38.16 9.36
N ARG A 471 15.74 -37.80 10.12
CA ARG A 471 15.19 -38.68 11.16
C ARG A 471 14.62 -39.97 10.56
N PHE A 472 13.87 -39.85 9.45
CA PHE A 472 13.35 -41.02 8.73
C PHE A 472 14.47 -41.98 8.31
N VAL A 473 15.55 -41.47 7.71
CA VAL A 473 16.69 -42.28 7.29
C VAL A 473 17.37 -42.98 8.52
N ALA A 474 17.56 -42.24 9.60
CA ALA A 474 18.17 -42.79 10.82
C ALA A 474 17.30 -43.90 11.46
N GLU A 475 15.99 -43.74 11.47
CA GLU A 475 15.04 -44.76 11.96
C GLU A 475 15.05 -46.00 11.07
N MET A 476 15.15 -45.86 9.74
CA MET A 476 15.24 -46.97 8.80
C MET A 476 16.57 -47.72 8.88
N GLU A 477 17.68 -47.01 9.10
CA GLU A 477 19.02 -47.66 9.31
C GLU A 477 19.06 -48.39 10.65
N GLY A 478 18.47 -47.81 11.71
CA GLY A 478 18.43 -48.44 13.03
C GLY A 478 17.58 -49.72 13.08
N ASP A 479 16.54 -49.83 12.29
CA ASP A 479 15.72 -51.05 12.14
C ASP A 479 16.50 -52.14 11.38
N LEU A 480 17.29 -51.78 10.35
CA LEU A 480 18.16 -52.74 9.62
C LEU A 480 19.26 -53.37 10.51
N ASP A 481 19.79 -52.61 11.46
CA ASP A 481 20.81 -53.10 12.39
C ASP A 481 20.22 -54.02 13.50
N ASN A 482 18.93 -53.95 13.75
CA ASN A 482 18.23 -54.77 14.74
C ASN A 482 17.56 -56.03 14.15
N ASP A 483 17.61 -56.27 12.84
CA ASP A 483 17.07 -57.45 12.22
C ASP A 483 18.04 -58.66 12.40
N PRO A 484 17.66 -59.67 13.21
CA PRO A 484 18.59 -60.79 13.55
C PRO A 484 18.92 -61.69 12.35
N GLU A 485 18.16 -61.63 11.25
CA GLU A 485 18.40 -62.48 10.06
C GLU A 485 19.53 -61.99 9.16
N MET A 486 19.87 -60.69 9.18
CA MET A 486 20.98 -60.14 8.40
C MET A 486 22.34 -60.27 9.11
N SER A 487 22.36 -60.51 10.43
CA SER A 487 23.61 -60.64 11.20
C SER A 487 24.27 -62.02 11.06
N GLU A 488 23.59 -63.05 10.57
CA GLU A 488 24.16 -64.41 10.42
C GLU A 488 24.81 -64.68 9.05
N HIS A 489 24.55 -63.87 8.01
CA HIS A 489 25.18 -64.08 6.70
C HIS A 489 26.57 -63.47 6.52
N GLY A 490 27.07 -62.73 7.52
CA GLY A 490 28.43 -62.11 7.51
C GLY A 490 29.52 -62.88 8.22
N ARG A 491 29.23 -64.00 8.87
CA ARG A 491 30.18 -64.76 9.69
C ARG A 491 30.51 -66.18 9.24
N GLY A 492 30.33 -66.49 8.02
CA GLY A 492 30.65 -67.81 7.49
C GLY A 492 31.48 -67.78 6.23
N GLU A 493 32.80 -67.63 6.35
CA GLU A 493 33.83 -68.27 5.52
C GLU A 493 35.19 -67.64 5.79
N GLY A 494 35.78 -68.15 6.88
CA GLY A 494 37.24 -68.08 7.12
C GLY A 494 37.73 -69.51 7.32
N VAL A 495 37.79 -70.27 6.22
CA VAL A 495 38.36 -71.61 6.25
C VAL A 495 39.87 -71.56 6.19
N ALA A 496 40.46 -72.29 7.11
CA ALA A 496 41.85 -72.66 7.15
C ALA A 496 42.35 -73.38 5.90
N ALA A 497 43.49 -72.98 5.42
CA ALA A 497 44.60 -73.88 5.04
C ALA A 497 45.89 -73.07 4.88
#